data_e4166a63579bc9d5973d3c041e2349ee
#
_entry.id   e4166a63579bc9d5973d3c041e2349ee
#
_cell.length_a   1.000
_cell.length_b   1.000
_cell.length_c   1.000
_cell.angle_alpha   90.00
_cell.angle_beta   90.00
_cell.angle_gamma   90.00
#
_symmetry.space_group_name_H-M   'P 1'
#
loop_
_entity.id
_entity.type
_entity.pdbx_description
1 polymer ?
#
loop_
_entity_poly.entity_id
_entity_poly.type
_entity_poly.pdbx_seq_one_letter_code
_entity_poly.pdbx_strand_id
1 'polypeptide(L)'
;MTPSNNQTIRQAIIETLPIDTSLHGREPDKRSVYIPPSHLKALRLECSLVIGARGVGKTFWNAALNSNEIRKMLGESVPDLSRVEVWRGFGERSDLDAYPDPDVFDALLSKKFSAYHVWRAVLGRWAANIVSENIPCNSWDESVAWVINDPESFGRLIERANDFFSAQEKHGLIVFDALDRSCAEWQTMDTIVRDLLRVVLSLKRYPFLHGKIFLREDQFARR
;
A
#
# COMPACT_ATOMS: atom_id res chain seq x y z
N MET A 1 43.72 15.38 27.15
CA MET A 1 43.06 14.07 27.07
C MET A 1 42.55 13.89 25.63
N THR A 2 43.19 13.05 24.86
CA THR A 2 42.74 12.71 23.51
C THR A 2 41.46 11.86 23.61
N PRO A 3 40.37 12.21 22.91
CA PRO A 3 39.16 11.41 22.93
C PRO A 3 39.47 9.97 22.45
N SER A 4 38.88 8.98 23.10
CA SER A 4 39.08 7.58 22.68
C SER A 4 38.57 7.40 21.23
N ASN A 5 39.20 6.51 20.46
CA ASN A 5 38.87 6.24 19.06
C ASN A 5 37.37 5.96 18.89
N ASN A 6 36.72 5.31 19.88
CA ASN A 6 35.28 5.05 19.89
C ASN A 6 34.41 6.30 20.04
N GLN A 7 34.87 7.34 20.77
CA GLN A 7 34.14 8.60 20.88
C GLN A 7 34.17 9.38 19.57
N THR A 8 35.33 9.39 18.90
CA THR A 8 35.51 10.06 17.60
C THR A 8 34.65 9.39 16.51
N ILE A 9 34.62 8.05 16.46
CA ILE A 9 33.76 7.30 15.52
C ILE A 9 32.29 7.55 15.81
N ARG A 10 31.86 7.52 17.06
CA ARG A 10 30.49 7.80 17.46
C ARG A 10 30.03 9.20 17.06
N GLN A 11 30.90 10.18 17.25
CA GLN A 11 30.66 11.58 16.89
C GLN A 11 30.55 11.75 15.39
N ALA A 12 31.42 11.13 14.60
CA ALA A 12 31.37 11.13 13.13
C ALA A 12 30.10 10.48 12.61
N ILE A 13 29.64 9.39 13.24
CA ILE A 13 28.36 8.73 12.89
C ILE A 13 27.18 9.67 13.17
N ILE A 14 27.14 10.32 14.34
CA ILE A 14 26.06 11.25 14.72
C ILE A 14 26.02 12.46 13.78
N GLU A 15 27.18 13.01 13.40
CA GLU A 15 27.28 14.15 12.49
C GLU A 15 26.92 13.81 11.03
N THR A 16 27.11 12.55 10.64
CA THR A 16 26.82 12.08 9.26
C THR A 16 25.38 11.57 9.10
N LEU A 17 24.74 11.15 10.19
CA LEU A 17 23.34 10.71 10.15
C LEU A 17 22.42 11.93 10.05
N PRO A 18 21.51 11.98 9.08
CA PRO A 18 20.53 13.05 9.01
C PRO A 18 19.66 13.03 10.28
N ILE A 19 19.51 14.20 10.91
CA ILE A 19 18.71 14.39 12.14
C ILE A 19 17.24 14.01 11.91
N ASP A 20 16.77 14.16 10.69
CA ASP A 20 15.42 13.77 10.29
C ASP A 20 15.45 12.49 9.45
N THR A 21 15.26 11.35 10.11
CA THR A 21 15.14 10.03 9.46
C THR A 21 13.71 9.72 9.03
N SER A 22 12.75 10.59 9.32
CA SER A 22 11.37 10.41 8.92
C SER A 22 11.19 10.82 7.46
N LEU A 23 11.08 9.84 6.58
CA LEU A 23 10.83 10.08 5.15
C LEU A 23 9.45 10.69 4.90
N HIS A 24 8.54 10.73 5.89
CA HIS A 24 7.16 11.26 5.78
C HIS A 24 6.53 10.99 4.40
N GLY A 25 6.72 9.77 3.87
CA GLY A 25 6.25 9.37 2.55
C GLY A 25 6.99 10.02 1.37
N ARG A 26 8.17 10.63 1.57
CA ARG A 26 9.06 11.02 0.48
C ARG A 26 9.78 9.80 -0.10
N GLU A 27 10.11 9.87 -1.38
CA GLU A 27 10.92 8.83 -2.01
C GLU A 27 12.30 8.76 -1.35
N PRO A 28 12.78 7.56 -0.99
CA PRO A 28 14.13 7.39 -0.46
C PRO A 28 15.18 7.72 -1.53
N ASP A 29 16.33 8.27 -1.10
CA ASP A 29 17.49 8.37 -2.01
C ASP A 29 18.04 6.97 -2.28
N LYS A 30 18.22 6.63 -3.55
CA LYS A 30 18.77 5.34 -4.01
C LYS A 30 20.08 4.97 -3.32
N ARG A 31 20.93 5.96 -3.01
CA ARG A 31 22.23 5.76 -2.35
C ARG A 31 22.09 5.38 -0.87
N SER A 32 20.94 5.68 -0.26
CA SER A 32 20.66 5.38 1.15
C SER A 32 19.87 4.09 1.35
N VAL A 33 19.49 3.40 0.25
CA VAL A 33 18.69 2.18 0.35
C VAL A 33 19.58 0.99 0.70
N TYR A 34 19.43 0.49 1.92
CA TYR A 34 19.99 -0.79 2.33
C TYR A 34 18.88 -1.86 2.27
N ILE A 35 19.17 -2.97 1.62
CA ILE A 35 18.21 -4.08 1.41
C ILE A 35 18.64 -5.28 2.27
N PRO A 36 18.08 -5.46 3.49
CA PRO A 36 18.34 -6.67 4.24
C PRO A 36 17.83 -7.89 3.47
N PRO A 37 18.59 -9.00 3.37
CA PRO A 37 18.14 -10.21 2.68
C PRO A 37 16.79 -10.74 3.18
N SER A 38 16.51 -10.57 4.49
CA SER A 38 15.22 -10.95 5.10
C SER A 38 14.03 -10.16 4.56
N HIS A 39 14.23 -8.94 4.04
CA HIS A 39 13.17 -8.10 3.51
C HIS A 39 12.81 -8.42 2.06
N LEU A 40 13.71 -9.06 1.30
CA LEU A 40 13.46 -9.42 -0.10
C LEU A 40 12.19 -10.26 -0.27
N LYS A 41 11.93 -11.17 0.68
CA LYS A 41 10.71 -11.99 0.66
C LYS A 41 9.44 -11.15 0.80
N ALA A 42 9.47 -10.09 1.62
CA ALA A 42 8.34 -9.18 1.83
C ALA A 42 8.06 -8.32 0.59
N LEU A 43 9.06 -8.09 -0.26
CA LEU A 43 8.93 -7.27 -1.47
C LEU A 43 8.37 -8.03 -2.67
N ARG A 44 8.37 -9.38 -2.66
CA ARG A 44 7.80 -10.18 -3.75
C ARG A 44 6.31 -9.88 -3.93
N LEU A 45 5.83 -9.93 -5.16
CA LEU A 45 4.43 -9.62 -5.50
C LEU A 45 3.43 -10.58 -4.86
N GLU A 46 3.79 -11.84 -4.68
CA GLU A 46 2.96 -12.87 -4.05
C GLU A 46 2.76 -12.64 -2.54
N CYS A 47 3.65 -11.85 -1.91
CA CYS A 47 3.54 -11.49 -0.51
C CYS A 47 2.53 -10.36 -0.33
N SER A 48 1.27 -10.73 -0.07
CA SER A 48 0.17 -9.78 0.10
C SER A 48 0.12 -9.12 1.48
N LEU A 49 0.75 -9.70 2.50
CA LEU A 49 0.73 -9.19 3.87
C LEU A 49 2.15 -9.12 4.43
N VAL A 50 2.54 -7.92 4.86
CA VAL A 50 3.82 -7.66 5.52
C VAL A 50 3.54 -7.14 6.93
N ILE A 51 3.89 -7.94 7.92
CA ILE A 51 3.72 -7.60 9.34
C ILE A 51 5.08 -7.20 9.92
N GLY A 52 5.08 -6.17 10.74
CA GLY A 52 6.31 -5.76 11.43
C GLY A 52 6.06 -4.79 12.57
N ALA A 53 6.97 -4.77 13.55
CA ALA A 53 6.94 -3.85 14.66
C ALA A 53 7.01 -2.37 14.21
N ARG A 54 6.74 -1.44 15.10
CA ARG A 54 6.91 -0.01 14.83
C ARG A 54 8.40 0.28 14.54
N GLY A 55 8.67 1.08 13.52
CA GLY A 55 10.05 1.49 13.17
C GLY A 55 10.84 0.51 12.28
N VAL A 56 10.31 -0.67 11.91
CA VAL A 56 11.02 -1.65 11.05
C VAL A 56 11.07 -1.28 9.56
N GLY A 57 10.65 -0.09 9.18
CA GLY A 57 10.79 0.41 7.82
C GLY A 57 9.60 0.11 6.88
N LYS A 58 8.39 -0.22 7.39
CA LYS A 58 7.21 -0.44 6.51
C LYS A 58 6.92 0.74 5.60
N THR A 59 6.82 1.93 6.15
CA THR A 59 6.59 3.17 5.38
C THR A 59 7.73 3.47 4.41
N PHE A 60 8.99 3.14 4.79
CA PHE A 60 10.12 3.20 3.88
C PHE A 60 9.92 2.29 2.66
N TRP A 61 9.52 1.03 2.87
CA TRP A 61 9.28 0.09 1.77
C TRP A 61 8.07 0.47 0.94
N ASN A 62 7.02 1.03 1.54
CA ASN A 62 5.91 1.61 0.79
C ASN A 62 6.40 2.75 -0.12
N ALA A 63 7.19 3.69 0.40
CA ALA A 63 7.77 4.77 -0.41
C ALA A 63 8.73 4.24 -1.50
N ALA A 64 9.57 3.25 -1.17
CA ALA A 64 10.48 2.60 -2.11
C ALA A 64 9.75 1.90 -3.26
N LEU A 65 8.66 1.19 -2.97
CA LEU A 65 7.80 0.56 -3.98
C LEU A 65 7.11 1.59 -4.88
N ASN A 66 6.81 2.78 -4.39
CA ASN A 66 6.23 3.85 -5.21
C ASN A 66 7.26 4.54 -6.12
N SER A 67 8.57 4.42 -5.83
CA SER A 67 9.64 4.98 -6.67
C SER A 67 10.02 4.03 -7.82
N ASN A 68 9.87 4.51 -9.06
CA ASN A 68 10.25 3.74 -10.25
C ASN A 68 11.76 3.45 -10.29
N GLU A 69 12.58 4.40 -9.84
CA GLU A 69 14.03 4.24 -9.81
C GLU A 69 14.46 3.15 -8.83
N ILE A 70 13.85 3.13 -7.64
CA ILE A 70 14.15 2.12 -6.63
C ILE A 70 13.61 0.76 -7.04
N ARG A 71 12.43 0.67 -7.64
CA ARG A 71 11.92 -0.61 -8.16
C ARG A 71 12.83 -1.23 -9.22
N LYS A 72 13.41 -0.43 -10.11
CA LYS A 72 14.39 -0.92 -11.10
C LYS A 72 15.63 -1.48 -10.41
N MET A 73 16.14 -0.82 -9.37
CA MET A 73 17.26 -1.32 -8.58
C MET A 73 16.90 -2.61 -7.81
N LEU A 74 15.70 -2.65 -7.19
CA LEU A 74 15.19 -3.83 -6.49
C LEU A 74 14.97 -5.00 -7.44
N GLY A 75 14.69 -4.73 -8.72
CA GLY A 75 14.50 -5.72 -9.77
C GLY A 75 15.72 -6.61 -10.02
N GLU A 76 16.93 -6.18 -9.63
CA GLU A 76 18.14 -7.03 -9.66
C GLU A 76 18.00 -8.24 -8.69
N SER A 77 17.32 -8.06 -7.58
CA SER A 77 17.10 -9.10 -6.56
C SER A 77 15.68 -9.70 -6.59
N VAL A 78 14.70 -8.94 -7.06
CA VAL A 78 13.29 -9.33 -7.20
C VAL A 78 12.82 -8.91 -8.60
N PRO A 79 13.03 -9.75 -9.62
CA PRO A 79 12.87 -9.37 -11.04
C PRO A 79 11.52 -8.76 -11.39
N ASP A 80 10.42 -9.24 -10.79
CA ASP A 80 9.07 -8.76 -11.08
C ASP A 80 8.88 -7.27 -10.73
N LEU A 81 9.66 -6.74 -9.77
CA LEU A 81 9.56 -5.32 -9.39
C LEU A 81 9.98 -4.36 -10.50
N SER A 82 10.77 -4.80 -11.46
CA SER A 82 11.15 -3.99 -12.63
C SER A 82 10.00 -3.77 -13.62
N ARG A 83 8.97 -4.65 -13.57
CA ARG A 83 7.81 -4.65 -14.48
C ARG A 83 6.50 -4.33 -13.75
N VAL A 84 6.56 -3.74 -12.54
CA VAL A 84 5.36 -3.43 -11.77
C VAL A 84 5.03 -1.94 -11.85
N GLU A 85 3.75 -1.66 -12.02
CA GLU A 85 3.18 -0.33 -11.79
C GLU A 85 2.50 -0.31 -10.44
N VAL A 86 2.80 0.70 -9.61
CA VAL A 86 2.38 0.74 -8.21
C VAL A 86 1.43 1.90 -7.97
N TRP A 87 0.34 1.62 -7.26
CA TRP A 87 -0.65 2.60 -6.80
C TRP A 87 -0.82 2.54 -5.28
N ARG A 88 -1.21 3.67 -4.73
CA ARG A 88 -1.59 3.75 -3.32
C ARG A 88 -3.06 3.46 -3.17
N GLY A 89 -3.38 2.43 -2.39
CA GLY A 89 -4.75 2.11 -2.00
C GLY A 89 -5.14 2.72 -0.66
N PHE A 90 -4.15 3.04 0.18
CA PHE A 90 -4.28 3.81 1.42
C PHE A 90 -2.90 4.23 1.92
N GLY A 91 -2.80 5.38 2.60
CA GLY A 91 -1.51 5.87 3.10
C GLY A 91 -1.61 7.08 4.02
N GLU A 92 -0.45 7.61 4.41
CA GLU A 92 -0.35 8.75 5.33
C GLU A 92 -0.83 10.08 4.73
N ARG A 93 -0.73 10.26 3.42
CA ARG A 93 -1.14 11.48 2.72
C ARG A 93 -2.57 11.32 2.24
N SER A 94 -3.37 12.38 2.35
CA SER A 94 -4.69 12.39 1.74
C SER A 94 -4.59 12.39 0.22
N ASP A 95 -5.38 11.53 -0.42
CA ASP A 95 -5.55 11.43 -1.87
C ASP A 95 -6.99 10.96 -2.13
N LEU A 96 -7.92 11.93 -2.07
CA LEU A 96 -9.36 11.64 -2.13
C LEU A 96 -9.81 11.07 -3.48
N ASP A 97 -9.00 11.18 -4.52
CA ASP A 97 -9.28 10.54 -5.80
C ASP A 97 -8.94 9.03 -5.76
N ALA A 98 -7.89 8.65 -5.03
CA ALA A 98 -7.42 7.29 -4.94
C ALA A 98 -8.09 6.48 -3.81
N TYR A 99 -8.30 7.09 -2.63
CA TYR A 99 -8.90 6.43 -1.45
C TYR A 99 -9.56 7.43 -0.50
N PRO A 100 -10.58 7.00 0.29
CA PRO A 100 -11.21 7.86 1.28
C PRO A 100 -10.22 8.19 2.41
N ASP A 101 -10.17 9.44 2.84
CA ASP A 101 -9.49 9.80 4.08
C ASP A 101 -10.26 9.29 5.32
N PRO A 102 -9.71 9.40 6.53
CA PRO A 102 -10.36 8.88 7.74
C PRO A 102 -11.76 9.43 7.96
N ASP A 103 -11.99 10.73 7.75
CA ASP A 103 -13.29 11.37 7.97
C ASP A 103 -14.33 10.85 6.97
N VAL A 104 -13.95 10.71 5.71
CA VAL A 104 -14.81 10.14 4.66
C VAL A 104 -15.08 8.66 4.93
N PHE A 105 -14.07 7.92 5.40
CA PHE A 105 -14.22 6.50 5.73
C PHE A 105 -15.23 6.31 6.87
N ASP A 106 -15.09 7.10 7.94
CA ASP A 106 -16.02 7.07 9.08
C ASP A 106 -17.44 7.50 8.68
N ALA A 107 -17.58 8.50 7.81
CA ALA A 107 -18.87 8.91 7.28
C ALA A 107 -19.54 7.80 6.46
N LEU A 108 -18.77 7.05 5.65
CA LEU A 108 -19.28 5.90 4.89
C LEU A 108 -19.74 4.77 5.81
N LEU A 109 -18.95 4.44 6.84
CA LEU A 109 -19.34 3.42 7.82
C LEU A 109 -20.61 3.83 8.61
N SER A 110 -20.74 5.12 8.97
CA SER A 110 -21.93 5.66 9.64
C SER A 110 -23.19 5.54 8.79
N LYS A 111 -23.07 5.58 7.47
CA LYS A 111 -24.16 5.31 6.50
C LYS A 111 -24.43 3.81 6.29
N LYS A 112 -23.85 2.95 7.13
CA LYS A 112 -23.98 1.47 7.09
C LYS A 112 -23.36 0.80 5.86
N PHE A 113 -22.47 1.46 5.13
CA PHE A 113 -21.62 0.76 4.19
C PHE A 113 -20.60 -0.09 4.94
N SER A 114 -20.35 -1.31 4.48
CA SER A 114 -19.29 -2.13 5.08
C SER A 114 -17.92 -1.72 4.58
N ALA A 115 -16.89 -1.86 5.41
CA ALA A 115 -15.50 -1.64 5.02
C ALA A 115 -15.11 -2.48 3.78
N TYR A 116 -15.68 -3.68 3.64
CA TYR A 116 -15.50 -4.52 2.45
C TYR A 116 -15.90 -3.81 1.16
N HIS A 117 -17.05 -3.14 1.14
CA HIS A 117 -17.51 -2.41 -0.04
C HIS A 117 -16.70 -1.13 -0.29
N VAL A 118 -16.26 -0.46 0.77
CA VAL A 118 -15.36 0.70 0.64
C VAL A 118 -14.04 0.29 -0.02
N TRP A 119 -13.42 -0.79 0.42
CA TRP A 119 -12.19 -1.30 -0.20
C TRP A 119 -12.39 -1.79 -1.64
N ARG A 120 -13.55 -2.37 -1.95
CA ARG A 120 -13.90 -2.69 -3.35
C ARG A 120 -14.03 -1.43 -4.20
N ALA A 121 -14.59 -0.36 -3.67
CA ALA A 121 -14.68 0.92 -4.39
C ALA A 121 -13.28 1.50 -4.65
N VAL A 122 -12.34 1.39 -3.70
CA VAL A 122 -10.92 1.73 -3.92
C VAL A 122 -10.32 0.92 -5.06
N LEU A 123 -10.53 -0.41 -5.09
CA LEU A 123 -10.09 -1.24 -6.21
C LEU A 123 -10.78 -0.89 -7.52
N GLY A 124 -12.06 -0.52 -7.48
CA GLY A 124 -12.80 -0.12 -8.67
C GLY A 124 -12.24 1.15 -9.31
N ARG A 125 -11.97 2.19 -8.50
CA ARG A 125 -11.32 3.41 -8.98
C ARG A 125 -9.91 3.15 -9.53
N TRP A 126 -9.13 2.32 -8.83
CA TRP A 126 -7.83 1.89 -9.32
C TRP A 126 -7.93 1.19 -10.69
N ALA A 127 -8.80 0.19 -10.82
CA ALA A 127 -8.97 -0.55 -12.07
C ALA A 127 -9.49 0.34 -13.21
N ALA A 128 -10.44 1.24 -12.92
CA ALA A 128 -10.97 2.21 -13.88
C ALA A 128 -9.87 3.14 -14.41
N ASN A 129 -8.98 3.59 -13.53
CA ASN A 129 -7.83 4.42 -13.91
C ASN A 129 -6.88 3.66 -14.86
N ILE A 130 -6.61 2.37 -14.58
CA ILE A 130 -5.75 1.53 -15.43
C ILE A 130 -6.27 1.44 -16.85
N VAL A 131 -7.56 1.15 -17.00
CA VAL A 131 -8.18 0.95 -18.32
C VAL A 131 -8.79 2.22 -18.92
N SER A 132 -8.65 3.37 -18.24
CA SER A 132 -9.22 4.66 -18.64
C SER A 132 -10.74 4.59 -18.86
N GLU A 133 -11.45 3.86 -17.99
CA GLU A 133 -12.89 3.69 -18.02
C GLU A 133 -13.57 4.61 -17.00
N ASN A 134 -14.71 5.18 -17.39
CA ASN A 134 -15.51 6.00 -16.50
C ASN A 134 -16.42 5.11 -15.62
N ILE A 135 -16.33 5.30 -14.32
CA ILE A 135 -17.22 4.73 -13.33
C ILE A 135 -17.86 5.85 -12.49
N PRO A 136 -18.94 5.61 -11.74
CA PRO A 136 -19.45 6.57 -10.77
C PRO A 136 -18.38 6.91 -9.71
N CYS A 137 -17.82 8.12 -9.76
CA CYS A 137 -16.71 8.53 -8.91
C CYS A 137 -16.75 9.99 -8.44
N ASN A 138 -17.87 10.72 -8.64
CA ASN A 138 -18.00 12.10 -8.15
C ASN A 138 -17.94 12.18 -6.62
N SER A 139 -18.32 11.08 -5.93
CA SER A 139 -18.18 10.93 -4.49
C SER A 139 -17.81 9.48 -4.14
N TRP A 140 -17.35 9.27 -2.90
CA TRP A 140 -17.13 7.92 -2.39
C TRP A 140 -18.44 7.16 -2.15
N ASP A 141 -19.51 7.87 -1.80
CA ASP A 141 -20.87 7.29 -1.70
C ASP A 141 -21.30 6.65 -3.03
N GLU A 142 -21.14 7.36 -4.14
CA GLU A 142 -21.47 6.84 -5.47
C GLU A 142 -20.61 5.63 -5.84
N SER A 143 -19.30 5.68 -5.59
CA SER A 143 -18.41 4.56 -5.89
C SER A 143 -18.75 3.32 -5.05
N VAL A 144 -19.06 3.49 -3.76
CA VAL A 144 -19.46 2.38 -2.88
C VAL A 144 -20.83 1.83 -3.28
N ALA A 145 -21.80 2.71 -3.55
CA ALA A 145 -23.12 2.28 -4.03
C ALA A 145 -23.02 1.51 -5.34
N TRP A 146 -22.17 1.95 -6.26
CA TRP A 146 -21.96 1.25 -7.53
C TRP A 146 -21.43 -0.17 -7.34
N VAL A 147 -20.40 -0.40 -6.52
CA VAL A 147 -19.86 -1.76 -6.31
C VAL A 147 -20.81 -2.69 -5.59
N ILE A 148 -21.81 -2.12 -4.88
CA ILE A 148 -22.90 -2.89 -4.23
C ILE A 148 -23.96 -3.26 -5.24
N ASN A 149 -24.41 -2.30 -6.04
CA ASN A 149 -25.58 -2.45 -6.91
C ASN A 149 -25.23 -3.15 -8.23
N ASP A 150 -23.98 -3.05 -8.69
CA ASP A 150 -23.52 -3.67 -9.93
C ASP A 150 -22.20 -4.44 -9.74
N PRO A 151 -22.23 -5.55 -8.98
CA PRO A 151 -21.05 -6.37 -8.74
C PRO A 151 -20.50 -7.04 -9.99
N GLU A 152 -21.34 -7.23 -11.03
CA GLU A 152 -20.92 -7.82 -12.30
C GLU A 152 -20.04 -6.86 -13.08
N SER A 153 -20.46 -5.61 -13.28
CA SER A 153 -19.64 -4.59 -13.94
C SER A 153 -18.34 -4.34 -13.21
N PHE A 154 -18.35 -4.33 -11.86
CA PHE A 154 -17.13 -4.30 -11.08
C PHE A 154 -16.20 -5.48 -11.38
N GLY A 155 -16.74 -6.72 -11.42
CA GLY A 155 -15.95 -7.92 -11.74
C GLY A 155 -15.29 -7.83 -13.12
N ARG A 156 -16.07 -7.45 -14.14
CA ARG A 156 -15.57 -7.25 -15.51
C ARG A 156 -14.52 -6.15 -15.61
N LEU A 157 -14.65 -5.08 -14.82
CA LEU A 157 -13.64 -4.02 -14.77
C LEU A 157 -12.29 -4.54 -14.24
N ILE A 158 -12.31 -5.35 -13.17
CA ILE A 158 -11.09 -5.97 -12.63
C ILE A 158 -10.45 -6.94 -13.64
N GLU A 159 -11.27 -7.72 -14.36
CA GLU A 159 -10.79 -8.59 -15.45
C GLU A 159 -10.08 -7.79 -16.54
N ARG A 160 -10.70 -6.70 -17.03
CA ARG A 160 -10.07 -5.84 -18.05
C ARG A 160 -8.77 -5.21 -17.56
N ALA A 161 -8.69 -4.80 -16.29
CA ALA A 161 -7.44 -4.29 -15.70
C ALA A 161 -6.34 -5.37 -15.66
N ASN A 162 -6.71 -6.62 -15.34
CA ASN A 162 -5.79 -7.76 -15.42
C ASN A 162 -5.29 -7.99 -16.86
N ASP A 163 -6.20 -8.00 -17.84
CA ASP A 163 -5.88 -8.22 -19.24
C ASP A 163 -5.02 -7.11 -19.82
N PHE A 164 -5.23 -5.85 -19.38
CA PHE A 164 -4.41 -4.71 -19.73
C PHE A 164 -2.95 -4.92 -19.32
N PHE A 165 -2.69 -5.38 -18.10
CA PHE A 165 -1.33 -5.69 -17.65
C PHE A 165 -0.76 -6.94 -18.30
N SER A 166 -1.58 -7.96 -18.52
CA SER A 166 -1.19 -9.17 -19.26
C SER A 166 -0.67 -8.84 -20.66
N ALA A 167 -1.38 -7.99 -21.38
CA ALA A 167 -1.00 -7.58 -22.74
C ALA A 167 0.32 -6.79 -22.79
N GLN A 168 0.73 -6.16 -21.69
CA GLN A 168 1.98 -5.41 -21.58
C GLN A 168 3.12 -6.20 -20.91
N GLU A 169 2.89 -7.45 -20.51
CA GLU A 169 3.82 -8.25 -19.70
C GLU A 169 4.26 -7.53 -18.42
N LYS A 170 3.36 -6.75 -17.81
CA LYS A 170 3.56 -6.00 -16.58
C LYS A 170 2.62 -6.49 -15.47
N HIS A 171 2.83 -5.98 -14.27
CA HIS A 171 1.96 -6.22 -13.12
C HIS A 171 1.44 -4.91 -12.53
N GLY A 172 0.21 -4.92 -12.06
CA GLY A 172 -0.37 -3.87 -11.23
C GLY A 172 -0.26 -4.24 -9.75
N LEU A 173 0.26 -3.33 -8.94
CA LEU A 173 0.35 -3.50 -7.49
C LEU A 173 -0.33 -2.34 -6.78
N ILE A 174 -1.35 -2.62 -5.98
CA ILE A 174 -1.95 -1.64 -5.08
C ILE A 174 -1.44 -1.86 -3.65
N VAL A 175 -0.99 -0.79 -3.00
CA VAL A 175 -0.33 -0.85 -1.69
C VAL A 175 -1.15 -0.10 -0.65
N PHE A 176 -1.32 -0.73 0.52
CA PHE A 176 -2.03 -0.19 1.68
C PHE A 176 -1.07 -0.10 2.86
N ASP A 177 -0.91 1.11 3.41
CA ASP A 177 -0.06 1.40 4.56
C ASP A 177 -0.79 2.35 5.52
N ALA A 178 -0.25 2.54 6.72
CA ALA A 178 -0.78 3.48 7.74
C ALA A 178 -2.27 3.24 8.10
N LEU A 179 -2.69 1.98 8.11
CA LEU A 179 -4.09 1.61 8.42
C LEU A 179 -4.52 1.99 9.84
N ASP A 180 -3.57 2.24 10.76
CA ASP A 180 -3.82 2.79 12.09
C ASP A 180 -4.41 4.21 12.07
N ARG A 181 -4.43 4.86 10.92
CA ARG A 181 -5.05 6.16 10.71
C ARG A 181 -6.46 6.09 10.10
N SER A 182 -6.91 4.91 9.69
CA SER A 182 -8.22 4.75 9.03
C SER A 182 -9.41 4.90 9.98
N CYS A 183 -9.21 4.71 11.28
CA CYS A 183 -10.25 4.84 12.31
C CYS A 183 -9.62 5.01 13.70
N ALA A 184 -10.29 5.74 14.59
CA ALA A 184 -9.84 5.94 15.96
C ALA A 184 -10.18 4.75 16.89
N GLU A 185 -11.23 3.99 16.57
CA GLU A 185 -11.73 2.89 17.39
C GLU A 185 -11.16 1.54 16.98
N TRP A 186 -10.59 0.80 17.93
CA TRP A 186 -9.90 -0.46 17.65
C TRP A 186 -10.79 -1.59 17.10
N GLN A 187 -12.04 -1.71 17.58
CA GLN A 187 -12.96 -2.74 17.10
C GLN A 187 -13.36 -2.50 15.64
N THR A 188 -13.56 -1.25 15.28
CA THR A 188 -13.81 -0.82 13.91
C THR A 188 -12.58 -1.06 13.03
N MET A 189 -11.37 -0.78 13.55
CA MET A 189 -10.10 -1.04 12.89
C MET A 189 -9.92 -2.52 12.52
N ASP A 190 -10.21 -3.46 13.43
CA ASP A 190 -10.11 -4.90 13.16
C ASP A 190 -11.03 -5.32 12.02
N THR A 191 -12.22 -4.75 11.95
CA THR A 191 -13.18 -5.00 10.86
C THR A 191 -12.66 -4.44 9.54
N ILE A 192 -12.12 -3.21 9.54
CA ILE A 192 -11.53 -2.54 8.37
C ILE A 192 -10.38 -3.37 7.81
N VAL A 193 -9.45 -3.81 8.66
CA VAL A 193 -8.28 -4.61 8.27
C VAL A 193 -8.69 -5.99 7.76
N ARG A 194 -9.62 -6.67 8.45
CA ARG A 194 -10.13 -7.97 8.01
C ARG A 194 -10.77 -7.89 6.63
N ASP A 195 -11.60 -6.89 6.40
CA ASP A 195 -12.30 -6.71 5.15
C ASP A 195 -11.34 -6.30 4.02
N LEU A 196 -10.29 -5.50 4.32
CA LEU A 196 -9.21 -5.24 3.38
C LEU A 196 -8.46 -6.52 2.99
N LEU A 197 -8.12 -7.37 3.96
CA LEU A 197 -7.48 -8.65 3.69
C LEU A 197 -8.33 -9.52 2.74
N ARG A 198 -9.66 -9.59 2.95
CA ARG A 198 -10.58 -10.31 2.06
C ARG A 198 -10.54 -9.77 0.63
N VAL A 199 -10.53 -8.45 0.50
CA VAL A 199 -10.49 -7.78 -0.81
C VAL A 199 -9.15 -8.04 -1.51
N VAL A 200 -8.02 -7.86 -0.80
CA VAL A 200 -6.68 -8.12 -1.37
C VAL A 200 -6.49 -9.60 -1.73
N LEU A 201 -6.99 -10.52 -0.91
CA LEU A 201 -6.93 -11.96 -1.23
C LEU A 201 -7.78 -12.32 -2.45
N SER A 202 -8.86 -11.59 -2.73
CA SER A 202 -9.66 -11.82 -3.93
C SER A 202 -8.90 -11.53 -5.23
N LEU A 203 -7.86 -10.68 -5.18
CA LEU A 203 -6.99 -10.40 -6.33
C LEU A 203 -6.12 -11.59 -6.74
N LYS A 204 -5.91 -12.59 -5.87
CA LYS A 204 -5.10 -13.79 -6.20
C LYS A 204 -5.63 -14.62 -7.38
N ARG A 205 -6.88 -14.40 -7.77
CA ARG A 205 -7.45 -15.01 -8.98
C ARG A 205 -6.97 -14.35 -10.28
N TYR A 206 -6.33 -13.19 -10.19
CA TYR A 206 -5.86 -12.38 -11.30
C TYR A 206 -4.32 -12.37 -11.33
N PRO A 207 -3.67 -13.06 -12.27
CA PRO A 207 -2.22 -13.25 -12.25
C PRO A 207 -1.39 -11.97 -12.33
N PHE A 208 -1.95 -10.91 -12.92
CA PHE A 208 -1.25 -9.64 -13.15
C PHE A 208 -1.66 -8.52 -12.18
N LEU A 209 -2.60 -8.77 -11.28
CA LEU A 209 -3.04 -7.82 -10.26
C LEU A 209 -2.64 -8.29 -8.86
N HIS A 210 -1.98 -7.43 -8.10
CA HIS A 210 -1.49 -7.74 -6.77
C HIS A 210 -1.93 -6.68 -5.76
N GLY A 211 -2.14 -7.10 -4.53
CA GLY A 211 -2.35 -6.21 -3.41
C GLY A 211 -1.35 -6.49 -2.30
N LYS A 212 -0.80 -5.43 -1.70
CA LYS A 212 0.15 -5.53 -0.59
C LYS A 212 -0.30 -4.66 0.58
N ILE A 213 -0.39 -5.26 1.76
CA ILE A 213 -0.79 -4.60 3.00
C ILE A 213 0.41 -4.58 3.93
N PHE A 214 0.79 -3.38 4.39
CA PHE A 214 1.73 -3.20 5.47
C PHE A 214 0.96 -3.03 6.78
N LEU A 215 1.14 -3.96 7.72
CA LEU A 215 0.42 -3.97 8.98
C LEU A 215 1.39 -3.93 10.16
N ARG A 216 0.99 -3.25 11.23
CA ARG A 216 1.75 -3.28 12.48
C ARG A 216 1.44 -4.56 13.24
N GLU A 217 2.44 -5.09 13.91
CA GLU A 217 2.33 -6.33 14.70
C GLU A 217 1.27 -6.22 15.81
N ASP A 218 1.17 -5.06 16.47
CA ASP A 218 0.18 -4.80 17.52
C ASP A 218 -1.26 -4.72 16.98
N GLN A 219 -1.46 -4.45 15.70
CA GLN A 219 -2.76 -4.53 15.03
C GLN A 219 -3.12 -5.99 14.68
N PHE A 220 -2.12 -6.86 14.51
CA PHE A 220 -2.33 -8.27 14.18
C PHE A 220 -2.45 -9.17 15.41
N ALA A 221 -1.68 -8.90 16.47
CA ALA A 221 -1.57 -9.76 17.67
C ALA A 221 -2.77 -9.68 18.63
N ARG A 222 -3.74 -8.79 18.41
CA ARG A 222 -4.92 -8.60 19.26
C ARG A 222 -6.12 -9.49 18.91
N ARG A 223 -5.88 -10.56 18.18
CA ARG A 223 -6.93 -11.53 17.81
C ARG A 223 -7.04 -12.65 18.84
#